data_e99057cae2bfe966b25e1324f2197259
#
_entry.id   e99057cae2bfe966b25e1324f2197259
#
_cell.length_a   1.000
_cell.length_b   1.000
_cell.length_c   1.000
_cell.angle_alpha   90.00
_cell.angle_beta   90.00
_cell.angle_gamma   90.00
#
_symmetry.space_group_name_H-M   'P 1'
#
loop_
_entity.id
_entity.type
_entity.pdbx_description
1 polymer ?
#
loop_
_entity_poly.entity_id
_entity_poly.type
_entity_poly.pdbx_seq_one_letter_code
_entity_poly.pdbx_strand_id
1 'polypeptide(L)'
;LYRDDHIVSEAVIAQAQGHDPINGSDSIGARYFVQQPVLAQFEAQKTAAMGRAPSILGTTQTQWWKDRRQGSNATGKVWGNELMLNLLWMDMRASAPAPYNAQYVVNCDAWDGFPAHKAELMGFLKNQKIQNVVAITGDLHAFQCGVVRDLPDPATGTPVLVDFVCAGISSSSFYSYVKAGSAGTPLAALVASPEVFDG
;
A
#
# COMPACT_ATOMS: atom_id res chain seq x y z
N LEU A 1 12.37 5.74 -0.91
CA LEU A 1 12.15 4.29 -0.82
C LEU A 1 13.44 3.58 -1.22
N TYR A 2 14.19 2.97 -0.35
CA TYR A 2 15.36 2.12 -0.64
C TYR A 2 16.57 2.82 -1.31
N ARG A 3 16.73 4.11 -1.09
CA ARG A 3 17.88 4.86 -1.61
C ARG A 3 19.22 4.31 -1.08
N ASP A 4 19.22 3.81 0.14
CA ASP A 4 20.41 3.31 0.81
C ASP A 4 20.89 1.94 0.32
N ASP A 5 20.03 1.22 -0.43
CA ASP A 5 20.35 -0.12 -0.94
C ASP A 5 21.17 -0.10 -2.24
N HIS A 6 21.33 1.03 -2.88
CA HIS A 6 21.96 1.19 -4.20
C HIS A 6 21.40 0.27 -5.31
N ILE A 7 20.18 -0.27 -5.11
CA ILE A 7 19.57 -1.27 -5.99
C ILE A 7 18.69 -0.61 -7.05
N VAL A 8 18.21 0.60 -6.79
CA VAL A 8 17.37 1.34 -7.72
C VAL A 8 18.16 2.46 -8.36
N SER A 9 18.05 2.60 -9.70
CA SER A 9 18.80 3.63 -10.40
C SER A 9 18.32 5.04 -9.98
N GLU A 10 19.24 5.97 -9.91
CA GLU A 10 18.94 7.40 -9.65
C GLU A 10 17.93 7.96 -10.67
N ALA A 11 17.90 7.43 -11.89
CA ALA A 11 16.93 7.83 -12.90
C ALA A 11 15.49 7.49 -12.52
N VAL A 12 15.26 6.30 -11.90
CA VAL A 12 13.91 5.93 -11.43
C VAL A 12 13.50 6.75 -10.22
N ILE A 13 14.43 7.05 -9.32
CA ILE A 13 14.17 7.92 -8.17
C ILE A 13 13.82 9.33 -8.66
N ALA A 14 14.59 9.88 -9.58
CA ALA A 14 14.34 11.20 -10.16
C ALA A 14 13.01 11.25 -10.93
N GLN A 15 12.68 10.18 -11.67
CA GLN A 15 11.41 10.06 -12.37
C GLN A 15 10.23 10.02 -11.38
N ALA A 16 10.33 9.23 -10.31
CA ALA A 16 9.31 9.18 -9.27
C ALA A 16 9.10 10.56 -8.63
N GLN A 17 10.17 11.25 -8.29
CA GLN A 17 10.13 12.59 -7.71
C GLN A 17 9.58 13.65 -8.69
N GLY A 18 9.88 13.51 -9.98
CA GLY A 18 9.39 14.44 -11.01
C GLY A 18 7.93 14.24 -11.40
N HIS A 19 7.38 13.05 -11.17
CA HIS A 19 6.00 12.71 -11.52
C HIS A 19 5.02 12.73 -10.35
N ASP A 20 5.53 12.73 -9.13
CA ASP A 20 4.70 12.81 -7.94
C ASP A 20 4.50 14.28 -7.55
N PRO A 21 3.25 14.79 -7.64
CA PRO A 21 2.96 16.19 -7.34
C PRO A 21 3.16 16.58 -5.88
N ILE A 22 3.31 15.61 -4.99
CA ILE A 22 3.40 15.83 -3.54
C ILE A 22 4.83 15.63 -3.03
N ASN A 23 5.69 14.94 -3.79
CA ASN A 23 7.08 14.67 -3.41
C ASN A 23 8.03 15.88 -3.43
N GLY A 24 7.54 17.07 -3.76
CA GLY A 24 8.26 18.30 -3.47
C GLY A 24 8.27 18.68 -2.00
N SER A 25 7.56 17.91 -1.16
CA SER A 25 7.50 18.13 0.28
C SER A 25 8.47 17.18 0.99
N ASP A 26 9.53 17.72 1.55
CA ASP A 26 10.52 16.98 2.36
C ASP A 26 9.90 16.26 3.58
N SER A 27 8.69 16.65 3.98
CA SER A 27 8.01 16.11 5.15
C SER A 27 7.31 14.77 4.93
N ILE A 28 6.93 14.44 3.70
CA ILE A 28 6.19 13.20 3.39
C ILE A 28 7.09 12.16 2.72
N GLY A 29 8.06 12.58 1.92
CA GLY A 29 8.97 11.71 1.19
C GLY A 29 8.32 10.98 0.01
N ALA A 30 9.14 10.23 -0.73
CA ALA A 30 8.75 9.55 -1.97
C ALA A 30 7.89 8.29 -1.78
N ARG A 31 7.30 8.05 -0.62
CA ARG A 31 6.47 6.89 -0.32
C ARG A 31 4.97 7.14 -0.50
N TYR A 32 4.57 8.41 -0.55
CA TYR A 32 3.17 8.81 -0.71
C TYR A 32 2.89 9.31 -2.12
N PHE A 33 1.70 8.98 -2.63
CA PHE A 33 1.22 9.42 -3.95
C PHE A 33 2.16 9.08 -5.11
N VAL A 34 2.66 7.86 -5.09
CA VAL A 34 3.53 7.37 -6.17
C VAL A 34 2.67 6.89 -7.34
N GLN A 35 2.98 7.34 -8.55
CA GLN A 35 2.28 6.86 -9.73
C GLN A 35 2.48 5.36 -9.91
N GLN A 36 1.38 4.64 -10.15
CA GLN A 36 1.38 3.19 -10.24
C GLN A 36 2.39 2.62 -11.27
N PRO A 37 2.58 3.19 -12.47
CA PRO A 37 3.61 2.72 -13.39
C PRO A 37 5.04 2.89 -12.89
N VAL A 38 5.30 3.96 -12.12
CA VAL A 38 6.62 4.22 -11.51
C VAL A 38 6.92 3.16 -10.43
N LEU A 39 5.94 2.84 -9.60
CA LEU A 39 6.08 1.78 -8.60
C LEU A 39 6.34 0.42 -9.26
N ALA A 40 5.62 0.09 -10.33
CA ALA A 40 5.82 -1.16 -11.07
C ALA A 40 7.24 -1.26 -11.69
N GLN A 41 7.73 -0.16 -12.25
CA GLN A 41 9.10 -0.10 -12.77
C GLN A 41 10.15 -0.27 -11.67
N PHE A 42 9.93 0.36 -10.52
CA PHE A 42 10.77 0.21 -9.34
C PHE A 42 10.82 -1.25 -8.86
N GLU A 43 9.66 -1.90 -8.71
CA GLU A 43 9.58 -3.30 -8.29
C GLU A 43 10.31 -4.22 -9.29
N ALA A 44 10.13 -3.99 -10.59
CA ALA A 44 10.82 -4.76 -11.63
C ALA A 44 12.36 -4.64 -11.55
N GLN A 45 12.87 -3.42 -11.37
CA GLN A 45 14.32 -3.20 -11.21
C GLN A 45 14.86 -3.84 -9.93
N LYS A 46 14.14 -3.70 -8.82
CA LYS A 46 14.52 -4.33 -7.55
C LYS A 46 14.52 -5.85 -7.67
N THR A 47 13.50 -6.41 -8.32
CA THR A 47 13.41 -7.85 -8.57
C THR A 47 14.57 -8.35 -9.43
N ALA A 48 14.92 -7.64 -10.49
CA ALA A 48 16.06 -8.00 -11.34
C ALA A 48 17.39 -7.97 -10.58
N ALA A 49 17.60 -6.97 -9.73
CA ALA A 49 18.83 -6.82 -8.95
C ALA A 49 18.97 -7.86 -7.83
N MET A 50 17.86 -8.24 -7.19
CA MET A 50 17.85 -9.16 -6.05
C MET A 50 17.59 -10.63 -6.42
N GLY A 51 17.17 -10.90 -7.65
CA GLY A 51 16.72 -12.22 -8.08
C GLY A 51 15.38 -12.67 -7.47
N ARG A 52 14.68 -11.76 -6.76
CA ARG A 52 13.38 -11.99 -6.15
C ARG A 52 12.64 -10.68 -5.95
N ALA A 53 11.30 -10.74 -5.92
CA ALA A 53 10.50 -9.57 -5.62
C ALA A 53 10.79 -9.03 -4.19
N PRO A 54 10.70 -7.71 -3.99
CA PRO A 54 10.72 -7.12 -2.67
C PRO A 54 9.65 -7.71 -1.76
N SER A 55 9.96 -7.88 -0.48
CA SER A 55 9.01 -8.44 0.49
C SER A 55 9.09 -7.73 1.84
N ILE A 56 7.95 -7.61 2.52
CA ILE A 56 7.87 -7.05 3.87
C ILE A 56 8.40 -8.05 4.90
N LEU A 57 7.93 -9.31 4.82
CA LEU A 57 8.24 -10.31 5.84
C LEU A 57 9.57 -11.06 5.61
N GLY A 58 10.14 -10.99 4.41
CA GLY A 58 11.24 -11.87 4.02
C GLY A 58 10.81 -13.34 3.94
N THR A 59 11.76 -14.22 3.56
CA THR A 59 11.44 -15.63 3.27
C THR A 59 11.04 -16.44 4.51
N THR A 60 11.75 -16.28 5.61
CA THR A 60 11.53 -17.05 6.84
C THR A 60 10.17 -16.74 7.47
N GLN A 61 9.83 -15.46 7.62
CA GLN A 61 8.54 -15.06 8.20
C GLN A 61 7.38 -15.38 7.25
N THR A 62 7.57 -15.23 5.94
CA THR A 62 6.57 -15.61 4.93
C THR A 62 6.23 -17.09 5.04
N GLN A 63 7.24 -17.97 5.14
CA GLN A 63 7.01 -19.41 5.28
C GLN A 63 6.33 -19.72 6.61
N TRP A 64 6.82 -19.16 7.71
CA TRP A 64 6.18 -19.33 9.02
C TRP A 64 4.71 -18.89 9.00
N TRP A 65 4.41 -17.74 8.37
CA TRP A 65 3.04 -17.25 8.26
C TRP A 65 2.13 -18.23 7.50
N LYS A 66 2.61 -18.77 6.38
CA LYS A 66 1.90 -19.77 5.59
C LYS A 66 1.63 -21.05 6.39
N ASP A 67 2.65 -21.58 7.04
CA ASP A 67 2.55 -22.82 7.83
C ASP A 67 1.53 -22.67 8.96
N ARG A 68 1.54 -21.53 9.66
CA ARG A 68 0.59 -21.26 10.75
C ARG A 68 -0.85 -21.13 10.26
N ARG A 69 -1.07 -20.55 9.09
CA ARG A 69 -2.43 -20.44 8.53
C ARG A 69 -2.93 -21.80 8.03
N GLN A 70 -2.11 -22.53 7.32
CA GLN A 70 -2.45 -23.84 6.77
C GLN A 70 -2.66 -24.89 7.87
N GLY A 71 -1.81 -24.90 8.89
CA GLY A 71 -1.89 -25.87 9.99
C GLY A 71 -2.95 -25.55 11.06
N SER A 72 -3.69 -24.46 10.94
CA SER A 72 -4.67 -24.05 11.94
C SER A 72 -6.05 -24.67 11.70
N ASN A 73 -6.55 -25.39 12.68
CA ASN A 73 -7.93 -25.91 12.72
C ASN A 73 -8.94 -24.94 13.36
N ALA A 74 -8.50 -23.74 13.76
CA ALA A 74 -9.38 -22.75 14.35
C ALA A 74 -10.40 -22.22 13.31
N THR A 75 -11.66 -22.03 13.74
CA THR A 75 -12.71 -21.46 12.88
C THR A 75 -12.38 -20.04 12.46
N GLY A 76 -11.94 -19.18 13.39
CA GLY A 76 -11.48 -17.82 13.12
C GLY A 76 -9.96 -17.72 13.26
N LYS A 77 -9.32 -16.97 12.38
CA LYS A 77 -7.87 -16.75 12.36
C LYS A 77 -7.59 -15.26 12.41
N VAL A 78 -6.95 -14.80 13.48
CA VAL A 78 -6.54 -13.40 13.60
C VAL A 78 -5.08 -13.27 13.15
N TRP A 79 -4.84 -12.27 12.31
CA TRP A 79 -3.53 -11.83 11.90
C TRP A 79 -3.23 -10.47 12.55
N GLY A 80 -2.39 -10.45 13.59
CA GLY A 80 -1.77 -9.20 14.04
C GLY A 80 -0.84 -8.71 12.94
N ASN A 81 -1.23 -7.65 12.28
CA ASN A 81 -0.56 -7.11 11.11
C ASN A 81 -0.14 -5.66 11.41
N GLU A 82 1.04 -5.25 10.97
CA GLU A 82 1.53 -3.90 11.21
C GLU A 82 1.02 -2.94 10.16
N LEU A 83 1.17 -3.29 8.88
CA LEU A 83 0.94 -2.42 7.73
C LEU A 83 -0.39 -2.73 7.04
N MET A 84 -1.07 -1.69 6.57
CA MET A 84 -2.39 -1.79 5.94
C MET A 84 -2.39 -2.72 4.72
N LEU A 85 -3.37 -3.64 4.68
CA LEU A 85 -3.63 -4.56 3.57
C LEU A 85 -4.68 -4.04 2.59
N ASN A 86 -5.58 -3.16 3.04
CA ASN A 86 -6.56 -2.54 2.16
C ASN A 86 -5.87 -1.77 1.04
N LEU A 87 -6.50 -1.71 -0.14
CA LEU A 87 -6.03 -0.86 -1.23
C LEU A 87 -6.25 0.61 -0.88
N LEU A 88 -5.19 1.39 -0.98
CA LEU A 88 -5.26 2.84 -0.85
C LEU A 88 -4.75 3.47 -2.15
N TRP A 89 -5.57 3.38 -3.18
CA TRP A 89 -5.29 3.92 -4.51
C TRP A 89 -6.20 5.11 -4.81
N MET A 90 -5.64 6.09 -5.50
CA MET A 90 -6.37 7.25 -5.98
C MET A 90 -6.30 7.29 -7.50
N ASP A 91 -7.44 7.24 -8.17
CA ASP A 91 -7.52 7.35 -9.62
C ASP A 91 -7.93 8.77 -10.02
N MET A 92 -6.94 9.55 -10.46
CA MET A 92 -7.10 10.95 -10.87
C MET A 92 -7.14 11.12 -12.39
N ARG A 93 -7.15 10.03 -13.17
CA ARG A 93 -7.02 10.09 -14.63
C ARG A 93 -8.13 10.90 -15.30
N ALA A 94 -9.35 10.85 -14.74
CA ALA A 94 -10.51 11.57 -15.26
C ALA A 94 -10.80 12.91 -14.56
N SER A 95 -10.19 13.16 -13.38
CA SER A 95 -10.59 14.27 -12.50
C SER A 95 -9.53 15.34 -12.31
N ALA A 96 -8.27 15.09 -12.66
CA ALA A 96 -7.18 16.05 -12.53
C ALA A 96 -6.57 16.46 -13.87
N PRO A 97 -6.02 17.70 -13.97
CA PRO A 97 -5.25 18.11 -15.13
C PRO A 97 -3.85 17.47 -15.14
N ALA A 98 -3.21 17.43 -16.31
CA ALA A 98 -1.81 17.03 -16.40
C ALA A 98 -0.92 17.99 -15.58
N PRO A 99 0.13 17.52 -14.93
CA PRO A 99 0.65 16.15 -14.90
C PRO A 99 0.04 15.23 -13.82
N TYR A 100 -1.04 15.68 -13.17
CA TYR A 100 -1.65 15.00 -12.01
C TYR A 100 -2.69 13.92 -12.39
N ASN A 101 -3.02 13.81 -13.69
CA ASN A 101 -4.02 12.87 -14.23
C ASN A 101 -3.49 11.44 -14.32
N ALA A 102 -3.13 10.86 -13.18
CA ALA A 102 -2.59 9.51 -13.08
C ALA A 102 -3.32 8.69 -12.00
N GLN A 103 -3.04 7.41 -11.96
CA GLN A 103 -3.42 6.55 -10.84
C GLN A 103 -2.24 6.50 -9.86
N TYR A 104 -2.53 6.75 -8.60
CA TYR A 104 -1.55 6.81 -7.53
C TYR A 104 -1.76 5.70 -6.53
N VAL A 105 -0.66 5.12 -6.07
CA VAL A 105 -0.59 4.37 -4.82
C VAL A 105 -0.35 5.40 -3.72
N VAL A 106 -1.29 5.56 -2.80
CA VAL A 106 -1.26 6.66 -1.82
C VAL A 106 -0.20 6.42 -0.75
N ASN A 107 0.04 5.15 -0.36
CA ASN A 107 1.09 4.80 0.59
C ASN A 107 1.84 3.54 0.13
N CYS A 108 3.06 3.75 -0.39
CA CYS A 108 3.95 2.66 -0.79
C CYS A 108 4.76 2.05 0.36
N ASP A 109 4.63 2.58 1.57
CA ASP A 109 5.26 2.04 2.78
C ASP A 109 4.36 0.98 3.47
N ALA A 110 3.21 0.71 2.88
CA ALA A 110 2.29 -0.37 3.25
C ALA A 110 2.36 -1.52 2.22
N TRP A 111 1.45 -2.49 2.32
CA TRP A 111 1.42 -3.65 1.43
C TRP A 111 1.22 -3.30 -0.05
N ASP A 112 0.65 -2.14 -0.35
CA ASP A 112 0.49 -1.68 -1.73
C ASP A 112 1.83 -1.32 -2.42
N GLY A 113 2.88 -1.05 -1.64
CA GLY A 113 4.25 -0.89 -2.14
C GLY A 113 4.99 -2.21 -2.42
N PHE A 114 4.38 -3.35 -2.07
CA PHE A 114 4.94 -4.70 -2.26
C PHE A 114 3.93 -5.62 -2.96
N PRO A 115 3.44 -5.24 -4.15
CA PRO A 115 2.29 -5.90 -4.78
C PRO A 115 2.52 -7.37 -5.06
N ALA A 116 3.71 -7.79 -5.47
CA ALA A 116 4.02 -9.20 -5.71
C ALA A 116 3.96 -10.03 -4.41
N HIS A 117 4.50 -9.50 -3.30
CA HIS A 117 4.45 -10.20 -2.01
C HIS A 117 3.03 -10.25 -1.44
N LYS A 118 2.27 -9.16 -1.57
CA LYS A 118 0.84 -9.13 -1.20
C LYS A 118 0.06 -10.19 -1.99
N ALA A 119 0.23 -10.22 -3.32
CA ALA A 119 -0.40 -11.20 -4.19
C ALA A 119 -0.01 -12.64 -3.82
N GLU A 120 1.23 -12.90 -3.43
CA GLU A 120 1.70 -14.20 -2.97
C GLU A 120 0.91 -14.68 -1.72
N LEU A 121 0.75 -13.81 -0.71
CA LEU A 121 0.04 -14.19 0.52
C LEU A 121 -1.47 -14.29 0.31
N MET A 122 -2.07 -13.38 -0.42
CA MET A 122 -3.50 -13.39 -0.70
C MET A 122 -3.86 -14.57 -1.61
N GLY A 123 -3.04 -14.83 -2.63
CA GLY A 123 -3.16 -16.00 -3.48
C GLY A 123 -3.00 -17.32 -2.71
N PHE A 124 -2.11 -17.36 -1.72
CA PHE A 124 -1.96 -18.54 -0.84
C PHE A 124 -3.25 -18.80 -0.04
N LEU A 125 -3.85 -17.78 0.59
CA LEU A 125 -5.12 -17.94 1.32
C LEU A 125 -6.21 -18.53 0.42
N LYS A 126 -6.37 -17.97 -0.79
CA LYS A 126 -7.34 -18.43 -1.78
C LYS A 126 -7.10 -19.89 -2.20
N ASN A 127 -5.86 -20.20 -2.63
CA ASN A 127 -5.50 -21.48 -3.21
C ASN A 127 -5.58 -22.62 -2.17
N GLN A 128 -5.23 -22.34 -0.92
CA GLN A 128 -5.36 -23.27 0.19
C GLN A 128 -6.76 -23.27 0.82
N LYS A 129 -7.70 -22.48 0.28
CA LYS A 129 -9.09 -22.34 0.78
C LYS A 129 -9.14 -21.99 2.29
N ILE A 130 -8.19 -21.16 2.73
CA ILE A 130 -8.13 -20.70 4.11
C ILE A 130 -9.14 -19.58 4.28
N GLN A 131 -10.13 -19.81 5.15
CA GLN A 131 -11.25 -18.89 5.39
C GLN A 131 -11.22 -18.30 6.79
N ASN A 132 -12.10 -17.30 7.01
CA ASN A 132 -12.31 -16.62 8.30
C ASN A 132 -11.03 -15.99 8.85
N VAL A 133 -10.27 -15.34 7.97
CA VAL A 133 -9.08 -14.57 8.36
C VAL A 133 -9.47 -13.11 8.56
N VAL A 134 -9.06 -12.56 9.69
CA VAL A 134 -9.20 -11.15 10.03
C VAL A 134 -7.83 -10.60 10.33
N ALA A 135 -7.44 -9.51 9.67
CA ALA A 135 -6.27 -8.73 10.04
C ALA A 135 -6.67 -7.60 10.99
N ILE A 136 -5.84 -7.33 11.98
CA ILE A 136 -5.93 -6.18 12.89
C ILE A 136 -4.63 -5.40 12.69
N THR A 137 -4.75 -4.20 12.17
CA THR A 137 -3.64 -3.43 11.61
C THR A 137 -3.51 -2.06 12.29
N GLY A 138 -2.29 -1.57 12.40
CA GLY A 138 -1.96 -0.24 12.89
C GLY A 138 -1.37 0.67 11.81
N ASP A 139 -0.37 1.45 12.17
CA ASP A 139 0.53 2.29 11.35
C ASP A 139 -0.11 3.44 10.59
N LEU A 140 -1.23 3.26 9.91
CA LEU A 140 -1.81 4.24 8.99
C LEU A 140 -2.21 5.58 9.67
N HIS A 141 -2.39 5.60 10.99
CA HIS A 141 -2.92 6.76 11.72
C HIS A 141 -4.33 7.18 11.29
N ALA A 142 -5.11 6.24 10.82
CA ALA A 142 -6.52 6.39 10.46
C ALA A 142 -7.29 5.12 10.79
N PHE A 143 -8.61 5.22 10.85
CA PHE A 143 -9.49 4.05 10.89
C PHE A 143 -9.88 3.67 9.47
N GLN A 144 -9.75 2.40 9.15
CA GLN A 144 -10.23 1.86 7.89
C GLN A 144 -10.68 0.42 8.10
N CYS A 145 -11.75 0.02 7.44
CA CYS A 145 -12.18 -1.37 7.38
C CYS A 145 -12.45 -1.74 5.93
N GLY A 146 -11.93 -2.86 5.48
CA GLY A 146 -12.12 -3.28 4.09
C GLY A 146 -11.91 -4.76 3.84
N VAL A 147 -12.43 -5.21 2.71
CA VAL A 147 -12.27 -6.56 2.22
C VAL A 147 -11.02 -6.63 1.34
N VAL A 148 -10.04 -7.41 1.76
CA VAL A 148 -8.83 -7.67 0.99
C VAL A 148 -9.06 -8.81 0.02
N ARG A 149 -8.61 -8.64 -1.22
CA ARG A 149 -8.76 -9.60 -2.31
C ARG A 149 -7.42 -10.12 -2.78
N ASP A 150 -7.44 -11.27 -3.46
CA ASP A 150 -6.23 -11.85 -4.07
C ASP A 150 -5.70 -11.04 -5.26
N LEU A 151 -6.58 -10.32 -5.95
CA LEU A 151 -6.23 -9.38 -7.02
C LEU A 151 -6.74 -7.98 -6.67
N PRO A 152 -6.06 -6.92 -7.13
CA PRO A 152 -6.44 -5.53 -6.83
C PRO A 152 -7.81 -5.13 -7.39
N ASP A 153 -8.17 -5.62 -8.58
CA ASP A 153 -9.42 -5.30 -9.23
C ASP A 153 -10.60 -6.00 -8.51
N PRO A 154 -11.56 -5.26 -7.95
CA PRO A 154 -12.71 -5.83 -7.25
C PRO A 154 -13.65 -6.64 -8.16
N ALA A 155 -13.62 -6.42 -9.47
CA ALA A 155 -14.44 -7.18 -10.42
C ALA A 155 -13.90 -8.59 -10.66
N THR A 156 -12.59 -8.79 -10.52
CA THR A 156 -11.90 -10.07 -10.80
C THR A 156 -11.31 -10.72 -9.55
N GLY A 157 -11.00 -9.93 -8.53
CA GLY A 157 -10.41 -10.39 -7.29
C GLY A 157 -11.41 -11.13 -6.38
N THR A 158 -10.95 -12.22 -5.77
CA THR A 158 -11.71 -13.00 -4.79
C THR A 158 -11.45 -12.47 -3.38
N PRO A 159 -12.47 -12.19 -2.55
CA PRO A 159 -12.29 -11.88 -1.13
C PRO A 159 -11.54 -12.99 -0.38
N VAL A 160 -10.53 -12.63 0.41
CA VAL A 160 -9.72 -13.60 1.17
C VAL A 160 -9.65 -13.30 2.66
N LEU A 161 -9.75 -12.03 3.06
CA LEU A 161 -9.79 -11.61 4.46
C LEU A 161 -10.45 -10.24 4.62
N VAL A 162 -10.70 -9.86 5.87
CA VAL A 162 -11.08 -8.48 6.24
C VAL A 162 -9.93 -7.88 7.02
N ASP A 163 -9.59 -6.63 6.71
CA ASP A 163 -8.57 -5.85 7.41
C ASP A 163 -9.22 -4.69 8.17
N PHE A 164 -9.00 -4.65 9.49
CA PHE A 164 -9.40 -3.58 10.38
C PHE A 164 -8.16 -2.78 10.77
N VAL A 165 -8.06 -1.57 10.23
CA VAL A 165 -6.98 -0.63 10.53
C VAL A 165 -7.42 0.29 11.65
N CYS A 166 -6.60 0.41 12.69
CA CYS A 166 -6.87 1.23 13.88
C CYS A 166 -5.92 2.41 13.94
N ALA A 167 -6.46 3.60 14.23
CA ALA A 167 -5.67 4.78 14.49
C ALA A 167 -4.95 4.70 15.85
N GLY A 168 -3.82 5.38 15.97
CA GLY A 168 -3.13 5.59 17.24
C GLY A 168 -3.92 6.55 18.16
N ILE A 169 -3.74 6.37 19.48
CA ILE A 169 -4.45 7.18 20.49
C ILE A 169 -3.90 8.62 20.57
N SER A 170 -2.61 8.83 20.28
CA SER A 170 -1.91 10.09 20.54
C SER A 170 -1.06 10.61 19.38
N SER A 171 -1.06 9.93 18.24
CA SER A 171 -0.30 10.35 17.06
C SER A 171 -1.11 11.30 16.17
N SER A 172 -0.40 12.05 15.30
CA SER A 172 -1.03 12.86 14.26
C SER A 172 -1.83 11.97 13.30
N SER A 173 -2.96 12.48 12.80
CA SER A 173 -3.78 11.71 11.86
C SER A 173 -3.15 11.66 10.46
N PHE A 174 -3.43 10.60 9.71
CA PHE A 174 -3.05 10.49 8.31
C PHE A 174 -3.56 11.69 7.48
N TYR A 175 -4.77 12.17 7.78
CA TYR A 175 -5.30 13.40 7.19
C TYR A 175 -4.38 14.60 7.36
N SER A 176 -3.78 14.78 8.54
CA SER A 176 -2.85 15.90 8.78
C SER A 176 -1.62 15.84 7.89
N TYR A 177 -1.09 14.65 7.64
CA TYR A 177 0.05 14.46 6.75
C TYR A 177 -0.32 14.73 5.29
N VAL A 178 -1.43 14.17 4.83
CA VAL A 178 -1.91 14.35 3.45
C VAL A 178 -2.24 15.82 3.18
N LYS A 179 -2.88 16.49 4.13
CA LYS A 179 -3.19 17.93 4.06
C LYS A 179 -1.92 18.78 3.96
N ALA A 180 -0.92 18.49 4.79
CA ALA A 180 0.35 19.21 4.74
C ALA A 180 1.09 18.99 3.42
N GLY A 181 1.14 17.75 2.93
CA GLY A 181 1.82 17.42 1.70
C GLY A 181 1.12 17.88 0.42
N SER A 182 -0.20 18.03 0.45
CA SER A 182 -0.96 18.54 -0.69
C SER A 182 -0.97 20.08 -0.78
N ALA A 183 -0.52 20.79 0.25
CA ALA A 183 -0.55 22.24 0.31
C ALA A 183 0.22 22.85 -0.87
N GLY A 184 -0.42 23.80 -1.56
CA GLY A 184 0.15 24.46 -2.75
C GLY A 184 0.04 23.64 -4.05
N THR A 185 -0.57 22.46 -4.03
CA THR A 185 -0.83 21.63 -5.21
C THR A 185 -2.32 21.65 -5.58
N PRO A 186 -2.71 21.28 -6.82
CA PRO A 186 -4.11 21.07 -7.18
C PRO A 186 -4.84 20.02 -6.32
N LEU A 187 -4.12 19.12 -5.68
CA LEU A 187 -4.69 18.09 -4.79
C LEU A 187 -5.17 18.67 -3.45
N ALA A 188 -4.73 19.88 -3.08
CA ALA A 188 -5.17 20.54 -1.85
C ALA A 188 -6.70 20.72 -1.78
N ALA A 189 -7.35 20.92 -2.92
CA ALA A 189 -8.81 21.05 -2.99
C ALA A 189 -9.54 19.74 -2.63
N LEU A 190 -8.98 18.60 -3.01
CA LEU A 190 -9.53 17.28 -2.64
C LEU A 190 -9.39 17.01 -1.16
N VAL A 191 -8.23 17.35 -0.59
CA VAL A 191 -7.94 17.13 0.84
C VAL A 191 -8.74 18.09 1.72
N ALA A 192 -9.19 19.23 1.17
CA ALA A 192 -10.01 20.19 1.89
C ALA A 192 -11.49 19.75 2.02
N SER A 193 -11.94 18.76 1.24
CA SER A 193 -13.32 18.26 1.28
C SER A 193 -13.47 17.21 2.40
N PRO A 194 -14.31 17.44 3.42
CA PRO A 194 -14.55 16.44 4.48
C PRO A 194 -15.08 15.11 3.93
N GLU A 195 -15.89 15.13 2.89
CA GLU A 195 -16.50 13.92 2.32
C GLU A 195 -15.49 12.91 1.76
N VAL A 196 -14.28 13.35 1.45
CA VAL A 196 -13.20 12.45 0.97
C VAL A 196 -12.62 11.61 2.11
N PHE A 197 -12.74 12.06 3.36
CA PHE A 197 -12.11 11.43 4.52
C PHE A 197 -13.08 10.94 5.59
N ASP A 198 -14.33 11.33 5.51
CA ASP A 198 -15.40 10.94 6.44
C ASP A 198 -16.28 9.78 5.91
N GLY A 199 -15.93 9.23 4.74
CA GLY A 199 -16.66 8.17 4.06
C GLY A 199 -16.32 6.75 4.52
#